data_a78b43ef2c3358557a71e0f6e1efa68d
#
_entry.id   a78b43ef2c3358557a71e0f6e1efa68d
#
_cell.length_a   1.000
_cell.length_b   1.000
_cell.length_c   1.000
_cell.angle_alpha   90.00
_cell.angle_beta   90.00
_cell.angle_gamma   90.00
#
_symmetry.space_group_name_H-M   'P 1'
#
loop_
_entity.id
_entity.type
_entity.pdbx_description
1 polymer ?
#
loop_
_entity_poly.entity_id
_entity_poly.type
_entity_poly.pdbx_seq_one_letter_code
_entity_poly.pdbx_strand_id
1 'polypeptide(L)'
;MRPMELKPIAERFVLHWGEMGSRWGVNRTVAQVHALLYLAGRPMDAEEITETLGVARSNVSTSLKELQSWNLVRVVHLKGERRDHFETSADVWELFKLIVAGRRQREIDPTATALRECLANPAISDEEEGTRQRIEDTLKFIEIMSS
;
A
#
# COMPACT_ATOMS: atom_id res chain seq x y z
N MET A 1 -19.09 -22.36 -8.99
CA MET A 1 -17.93 -22.49 -8.10
C MET A 1 -18.30 -21.93 -6.73
N ARG A 2 -17.98 -22.66 -5.68
CA ARG A 2 -18.28 -22.18 -4.34
C ARG A 2 -17.33 -21.05 -3.96
N PRO A 3 -17.80 -20.01 -3.24
CA PRO A 3 -16.92 -19.01 -2.68
C PRO A 3 -15.88 -19.65 -1.77
N MET A 4 -14.72 -19.06 -1.69
CA MET A 4 -13.69 -19.50 -0.77
C MET A 4 -14.16 -19.27 0.67
N GLU A 5 -14.10 -20.30 1.48
CA GLU A 5 -14.38 -20.18 2.90
C GLU A 5 -13.07 -20.01 3.66
N LEU A 6 -12.93 -18.88 4.35
CA LEU A 6 -11.73 -18.64 5.16
C LEU A 6 -11.83 -19.40 6.47
N LYS A 7 -10.90 -20.32 6.67
CA LYS A 7 -10.73 -20.98 7.97
C LYS A 7 -10.09 -19.98 8.95
N PRO A 8 -10.17 -20.24 10.26
CA PRO A 8 -9.76 -19.22 11.25
C PRO A 8 -8.34 -18.68 11.10
N ILE A 9 -7.38 -19.49 10.71
CA ILE A 9 -6.00 -19.01 10.56
C ILE A 9 -5.87 -18.10 9.35
N ALA A 10 -6.46 -18.48 8.21
CA ALA A 10 -6.45 -17.65 7.01
C ALA A 10 -7.20 -16.34 7.23
N GLU A 11 -8.34 -16.40 7.91
CA GLU A 11 -9.11 -15.21 8.26
C GLU A 11 -8.29 -14.26 9.13
N ARG A 12 -7.59 -14.78 10.12
CA ARG A 12 -6.73 -13.98 10.99
C ARG A 12 -5.63 -13.29 10.20
N PHE A 13 -5.01 -13.99 9.25
CA PHE A 13 -4.00 -13.41 8.37
C PHE A 13 -4.56 -12.24 7.57
N VAL A 14 -5.70 -12.44 6.92
CA VAL A 14 -6.34 -11.41 6.09
C VAL A 14 -6.71 -10.19 6.93
N LEU A 15 -7.33 -10.40 8.09
CA LEU A 15 -7.74 -9.30 8.98
C LEU A 15 -6.54 -8.54 9.52
N HIS A 16 -5.50 -9.24 9.92
CA HIS A 16 -4.28 -8.60 10.42
C HIS A 16 -3.61 -7.77 9.32
N TRP A 17 -3.56 -8.31 8.11
CA TRP A 17 -2.97 -7.59 6.98
C TRP A 17 -3.74 -6.32 6.66
N GLY A 18 -5.07 -6.37 6.76
CA GLY A 18 -5.91 -5.18 6.62
C GLY A 18 -5.61 -4.13 7.68
N GLU A 19 -5.45 -4.55 8.94
CA GLU A 19 -5.10 -3.64 10.03
C GLU A 19 -3.73 -2.99 9.82
N MET A 20 -2.74 -3.79 9.42
CA MET A 20 -1.41 -3.28 9.12
C MET A 20 -1.45 -2.27 7.98
N GLY A 21 -2.14 -2.59 6.90
CA GLY A 21 -2.30 -1.69 5.76
C GLY A 21 -2.92 -0.36 6.18
N SER A 22 -3.98 -0.42 6.98
CA SER A 22 -4.69 0.76 7.49
C SER A 22 -3.76 1.67 8.30
N ARG A 23 -2.95 1.09 9.17
CA ARG A 23 -1.98 1.85 9.98
C ARG A 23 -0.90 2.51 9.12
N TRP A 24 -0.55 1.91 8.01
CA TRP A 24 0.48 2.43 7.10
C TRP A 24 -0.08 3.27 5.97
N GLY A 25 -1.37 3.59 5.99
CA GLY A 25 -1.98 4.51 5.04
C GLY A 25 -2.55 3.86 3.80
N VAL A 26 -2.76 2.55 3.81
CA VAL A 26 -3.44 1.81 2.74
C VAL A 26 -4.85 1.48 3.21
N ASN A 27 -5.82 1.59 2.33
CA ASN A 27 -7.18 1.21 2.65
C ASN A 27 -7.22 -0.24 3.14
N ARG A 28 -7.95 -0.48 4.25
CA ARG A 28 -8.08 -1.81 4.85
C ARG A 28 -8.54 -2.86 3.85
N THR A 29 -9.56 -2.54 3.04
CA THR A 29 -10.10 -3.47 2.06
C THR A 29 -9.10 -3.80 0.97
N VAL A 30 -8.30 -2.83 0.52
CA VAL A 30 -7.23 -3.07 -0.47
C VAL A 30 -6.25 -4.13 0.04
N ALA A 31 -5.79 -3.98 1.27
CA ALA A 31 -4.85 -4.93 1.86
C ALA A 31 -5.49 -6.30 2.06
N GLN A 32 -6.77 -6.37 2.46
CA GLN A 32 -7.49 -7.62 2.61
C GLN A 32 -7.69 -8.34 1.29
N VAL A 33 -8.06 -7.62 0.24
CA VAL A 33 -8.24 -8.21 -1.11
C VAL A 33 -6.92 -8.81 -1.60
N HIS A 34 -5.83 -8.08 -1.46
CA HIS A 34 -4.52 -8.59 -1.86
C HIS A 34 -4.12 -9.84 -1.07
N ALA A 35 -4.28 -9.79 0.25
CA ALA A 35 -3.97 -10.94 1.11
C ALA A 35 -4.80 -12.17 0.75
N LEU A 36 -6.10 -11.97 0.47
CA LEU A 36 -6.99 -13.06 0.06
C LEU A 36 -6.51 -13.69 -1.25
N LEU A 37 -6.22 -12.90 -2.26
CA LEU A 37 -5.76 -13.41 -3.55
C LEU A 37 -4.41 -14.12 -3.42
N TYR A 38 -3.54 -13.60 -2.56
CA TYR A 38 -2.25 -14.23 -2.28
C TYR A 38 -2.44 -15.63 -1.65
N LEU A 39 -3.28 -15.72 -0.63
CA LEU A 39 -3.54 -17.00 0.04
C LEU A 39 -4.29 -17.99 -0.86
N ALA A 40 -5.22 -17.49 -1.68
CA ALA A 40 -6.00 -18.35 -2.57
C ALA A 40 -5.12 -19.05 -3.61
N GLY A 41 -4.12 -18.34 -4.12
CA GLY A 41 -3.22 -18.89 -5.15
C GLY A 41 -3.92 -19.25 -6.45
N ARG A 42 -5.09 -18.67 -6.71
CA ARG A 42 -5.88 -18.90 -7.91
C ARG A 42 -6.69 -17.66 -8.27
N PRO A 43 -7.14 -17.54 -9.53
CA PRO A 43 -8.02 -16.43 -9.90
C PRO A 43 -9.36 -16.49 -9.16
N MET A 44 -9.87 -15.32 -8.78
CA MET A 44 -11.18 -15.14 -8.16
C MET A 44 -11.91 -14.00 -8.84
N ASP A 45 -13.22 -14.12 -9.05
CA ASP A 45 -14.00 -12.98 -9.53
C ASP A 45 -14.37 -12.05 -8.37
N ALA A 46 -14.84 -10.84 -8.71
CA ALA A 46 -15.16 -9.81 -7.71
C ALA A 46 -16.28 -10.26 -6.77
N GLU A 47 -17.23 -11.04 -7.26
CA GLU A 47 -18.33 -11.52 -6.44
C GLU A 47 -17.86 -12.53 -5.40
N GLU A 48 -17.00 -13.47 -5.78
CA GLU A 48 -16.40 -14.42 -4.85
C GLU A 48 -15.59 -13.69 -3.77
N ILE A 49 -14.80 -12.70 -4.17
CA ILE A 49 -14.04 -11.89 -3.21
C ILE A 49 -14.97 -11.19 -2.23
N THR A 50 -16.03 -10.56 -2.74
CA THR A 50 -17.03 -9.86 -1.93
C THR A 50 -17.66 -10.78 -0.91
N GLU A 51 -18.11 -11.95 -1.34
CA GLU A 51 -18.74 -12.93 -0.44
C GLU A 51 -17.75 -13.48 0.60
N THR A 52 -16.53 -13.77 0.18
CA THR A 52 -15.52 -14.31 1.07
C THR A 52 -15.13 -13.31 2.17
N LEU A 53 -14.95 -12.04 1.80
CA LEU A 53 -14.54 -11.01 2.77
C LEU A 53 -15.72 -10.39 3.53
N GLY A 54 -16.92 -10.52 3.02
CA GLY A 54 -18.11 -9.92 3.65
C GLY A 54 -18.08 -8.39 3.63
N VAL A 55 -17.54 -7.79 2.58
CA VAL A 55 -17.44 -6.34 2.42
C VAL A 55 -18.29 -5.89 1.21
N ALA A 56 -18.52 -4.57 1.09
CA ALA A 56 -19.31 -4.03 0.00
C ALA A 56 -18.65 -4.27 -1.36
N ARG A 57 -19.48 -4.60 -2.37
CA ARG A 57 -19.01 -4.84 -3.74
C ARG A 57 -18.25 -3.64 -4.31
N SER A 58 -18.71 -2.43 -4.02
CA SER A 58 -18.05 -1.20 -4.46
C SER A 58 -16.64 -1.06 -3.89
N ASN A 59 -16.45 -1.46 -2.63
CA ASN A 59 -15.14 -1.43 -2.01
C ASN A 59 -14.18 -2.45 -2.64
N VAL A 60 -14.69 -3.63 -3.00
CA VAL A 60 -13.90 -4.64 -3.71
C VAL A 60 -13.50 -4.13 -5.10
N SER A 61 -14.44 -3.55 -5.85
CA SER A 61 -14.15 -3.03 -7.18
C SER A 61 -13.09 -1.92 -7.15
N THR A 62 -13.21 -0.98 -6.23
CA THR A 62 -12.24 0.10 -6.05
C THR A 62 -10.87 -0.46 -5.66
N SER A 63 -10.86 -1.42 -4.72
CA SER A 63 -9.61 -2.05 -4.27
C SER A 63 -8.89 -2.79 -5.40
N LEU A 64 -9.64 -3.51 -6.24
CA LEU A 64 -9.06 -4.21 -7.38
C LEU A 64 -8.45 -3.25 -8.39
N LYS A 65 -9.09 -2.10 -8.63
CA LYS A 65 -8.53 -1.07 -9.52
C LYS A 65 -7.23 -0.49 -8.97
N GLU A 66 -7.18 -0.21 -7.68
CA GLU A 66 -5.96 0.28 -7.05
C GLU A 66 -4.83 -0.73 -7.15
N LEU A 67 -5.11 -2.00 -6.82
CA LEU A 67 -4.12 -3.07 -6.89
C LEU A 67 -3.62 -3.29 -8.32
N GLN A 68 -4.48 -3.14 -9.32
CA GLN A 68 -4.09 -3.20 -10.72
C GLN A 68 -3.18 -2.04 -11.10
N SER A 69 -3.51 -0.83 -10.62
CA SER A 69 -2.69 0.35 -10.90
C SER A 69 -1.28 0.24 -10.31
N TRP A 70 -1.11 -0.56 -9.27
CA TRP A 70 0.19 -0.84 -8.64
C TRP A 70 0.86 -2.08 -9.20
N ASN A 71 0.26 -2.74 -10.20
CA ASN A 71 0.76 -3.99 -10.79
C ASN A 71 0.88 -5.16 -9.78
N LEU A 72 0.07 -5.13 -8.74
CA LEU A 72 0.03 -6.21 -7.76
C LEU A 72 -1.01 -7.27 -8.09
N VAL A 73 -2.03 -6.90 -8.85
CA VAL A 73 -3.13 -7.78 -9.26
C VAL A 73 -3.32 -7.62 -10.76
N ARG A 74 -3.61 -8.71 -11.43
CA ARG A 74 -3.91 -8.71 -12.86
C ARG A 74 -5.26 -9.36 -13.14
N VAL A 75 -5.89 -8.91 -14.22
CA VAL A 75 -7.12 -9.51 -14.72
C VAL A 75 -6.78 -10.75 -15.54
N VAL A 76 -7.52 -11.81 -15.33
CA VAL A 76 -7.40 -13.08 -16.05
C VAL A 76 -8.74 -13.43 -16.65
N HIS A 77 -8.74 -13.79 -17.92
CA HIS A 77 -9.94 -14.26 -18.60
C HIS A 77 -9.92 -15.77 -18.65
N LEU A 78 -10.87 -16.39 -17.95
CA LEU A 78 -10.98 -17.85 -17.92
C LEU A 78 -11.89 -18.32 -19.06
N LYS A 79 -11.50 -19.41 -19.68
CA LYS A 79 -12.26 -19.99 -20.80
C LYS A 79 -13.68 -20.35 -20.36
N GLY A 80 -14.67 -19.86 -21.10
CA GLY A 80 -16.07 -20.14 -20.81
C GLY A 80 -16.69 -19.24 -19.75
N GLU A 81 -15.91 -18.33 -19.17
CA GLU A 81 -16.38 -17.41 -18.13
C GLU A 81 -16.54 -16.01 -18.72
N ARG A 82 -17.64 -15.35 -18.34
CA ARG A 82 -17.90 -13.97 -18.79
C ARG A 82 -17.32 -12.93 -17.84
N ARG A 83 -17.14 -13.30 -16.57
CA ARG A 83 -16.64 -12.38 -15.54
C ARG A 83 -15.14 -12.27 -15.59
N ASP A 84 -14.64 -11.08 -15.30
CA ASP A 84 -13.23 -10.90 -15.07
C ASP A 84 -12.82 -11.61 -13.79
N HIS A 85 -11.69 -12.30 -13.85
CA HIS A 85 -11.08 -12.91 -12.68
C HIS A 85 -9.79 -12.17 -12.37
N PHE A 86 -9.39 -12.23 -11.13
CA PHE A 86 -8.25 -11.47 -10.61
C PHE A 86 -7.33 -12.42 -9.86
N GLU A 87 -6.05 -12.25 -10.08
CA GLU A 87 -5.05 -13.04 -9.36
C GLU A 87 -3.82 -12.18 -9.05
N THR A 88 -3.01 -12.65 -8.13
CA THR A 88 -1.73 -12.03 -7.83
C THR A 88 -0.62 -13.08 -7.84
N SER A 89 0.54 -12.70 -8.39
CA SER A 89 1.79 -13.42 -8.22
C SER A 89 2.67 -12.72 -7.18
N ALA A 90 2.29 -11.49 -6.77
CA ALA A 90 3.04 -10.71 -5.83
C ALA A 90 2.72 -11.15 -4.41
N ASP A 91 3.75 -11.41 -3.62
CA ASP A 91 3.58 -11.71 -2.22
C ASP A 91 3.27 -10.44 -1.41
N VAL A 92 2.97 -10.63 -0.13
CA VAL A 92 2.62 -9.50 0.74
C VAL A 92 3.76 -8.51 0.93
N TRP A 93 5.01 -8.93 0.74
CA TRP A 93 6.17 -8.03 0.80
C TRP A 93 6.19 -7.02 -0.34
N GLU A 94 5.66 -7.38 -1.51
CA GLU A 94 5.54 -6.45 -2.63
C GLU A 94 4.61 -5.29 -2.28
N LEU A 95 3.47 -5.58 -1.63
CA LEU A 95 2.58 -4.54 -1.14
C LEU A 95 3.27 -3.68 -0.08
N PHE A 96 3.98 -4.31 0.84
CA PHE A 96 4.71 -3.60 1.90
C PHE A 96 5.75 -2.63 1.32
N LYS A 97 6.50 -3.06 0.33
CA LYS A 97 7.47 -2.19 -0.36
C LYS A 97 6.82 -0.97 -0.98
N LEU A 98 5.65 -1.14 -1.59
CA LEU A 98 4.90 -0.03 -2.16
C LEU A 98 4.39 0.94 -1.09
N ILE A 99 3.94 0.42 0.05
CA ILE A 99 3.52 1.25 1.18
C ILE A 99 4.69 2.13 1.65
N VAL A 100 5.85 1.53 1.85
CA VAL A 100 7.06 2.24 2.28
C VAL A 100 7.45 3.30 1.26
N ALA A 101 7.47 2.93 -0.03
CA ALA A 101 7.80 3.87 -1.10
C ALA A 101 6.81 5.04 -1.17
N GLY A 102 5.52 4.74 -1.00
CA GLY A 102 4.49 5.79 -0.99
C GLY A 102 4.63 6.75 0.17
N ARG A 103 4.96 6.27 1.37
CA ARG A 103 5.21 7.12 2.53
C ARG A 103 6.45 7.98 2.31
N ARG A 104 7.51 7.40 1.78
CA ARG A 104 8.72 8.14 1.45
C ARG A 104 8.40 9.30 0.50
N GLN A 105 7.65 9.03 -0.56
CA GLN A 105 7.30 10.03 -1.56
C GLN A 105 6.38 11.12 -0.99
N ARG A 106 5.40 10.76 -0.17
CA ARG A 106 4.40 11.71 0.31
C ARG A 106 4.84 12.51 1.54
N GLU A 107 5.65 11.94 2.40
CA GLU A 107 5.98 12.53 3.70
C GLU A 107 7.45 12.89 3.85
N ILE A 108 8.34 12.00 3.44
CA ILE A 108 9.78 12.18 3.67
C ILE A 108 10.41 13.07 2.60
N ASP A 109 10.18 12.79 1.32
CA ASP A 109 10.77 13.57 0.24
C ASP A 109 10.37 15.06 0.26
N PRO A 110 9.08 15.41 0.48
CA PRO A 110 8.71 16.82 0.61
C PRO A 110 9.36 17.48 1.82
N THR A 111 9.54 16.76 2.93
CA THR A 111 10.20 17.29 4.11
C THR A 111 11.67 17.60 3.82
N ALA A 112 12.37 16.66 3.18
CA ALA A 112 13.76 16.88 2.77
C ALA A 112 13.88 18.09 1.82
N THR A 113 12.97 18.22 0.87
CA THR A 113 12.92 19.35 -0.05
C THR A 113 12.74 20.68 0.70
N ALA A 114 11.80 20.72 1.64
CA ALA A 114 11.56 21.93 2.45
C ALA A 114 12.81 22.32 3.24
N LEU A 115 13.50 21.35 3.83
CA LEU A 115 14.73 21.63 4.58
C LEU A 115 15.85 22.14 3.68
N ARG A 116 16.00 21.60 2.47
CA ARG A 116 16.97 22.08 1.49
C ARG A 116 16.66 23.52 1.06
N GLU A 117 15.39 23.83 0.88
CA GLU A 117 14.95 25.19 0.53
C GLU A 117 15.26 26.18 1.66
N CYS A 118 15.06 25.76 2.92
CA CYS A 118 15.45 26.59 4.07
C CYS A 118 16.94 26.90 4.07
N LEU A 119 17.78 25.91 3.81
CA LEU A 119 19.23 26.09 3.78
C LEU A 119 19.70 26.92 2.58
N ALA A 120 18.98 26.85 1.47
CA ALA A 120 19.31 27.61 0.27
C ALA A 120 18.78 29.05 0.31
N ASN A 121 17.89 29.37 1.23
CA ASN A 121 17.33 30.71 1.35
C ASN A 121 18.39 31.66 1.90
N PRO A 122 18.66 32.82 1.21
CA PRO A 122 19.64 33.79 1.71
C PRO A 122 19.34 34.28 3.13
N ALA A 123 18.08 34.32 3.53
CA ALA A 123 17.68 34.77 4.85
C ALA A 123 18.17 33.83 5.98
N ILE A 124 18.71 32.65 5.65
CA ILE A 124 19.26 31.72 6.66
C ILE A 124 20.39 32.40 7.45
N SER A 125 21.12 33.35 6.84
CA SER A 125 22.19 34.07 7.52
C SER A 125 21.69 35.02 8.60
N ASP A 126 20.39 35.38 8.55
CA ASP A 126 19.77 36.26 9.55
C ASP A 126 19.22 35.49 10.74
N GLU A 127 19.21 34.15 10.67
CA GLU A 127 18.72 33.31 11.74
C GLU A 127 19.74 33.21 12.89
N GLU A 128 19.25 32.82 14.06
CA GLU A 128 20.11 32.62 15.22
C GLU A 128 21.18 31.57 14.95
N GLU A 129 22.32 31.76 15.63
CA GLU A 129 23.41 30.80 15.57
C GLU A 129 22.92 29.42 16.06
N GLY A 130 23.24 28.40 15.30
CA GLY A 130 22.80 27.04 15.57
C GLY A 130 21.54 26.61 14.83
N THR A 131 20.71 27.55 14.36
CA THR A 131 19.52 27.21 13.58
C THR A 131 19.90 26.46 12.31
N ARG A 132 20.85 26.99 11.56
CA ARG A 132 21.37 26.36 10.34
C ARG A 132 21.87 24.97 10.63
N GLN A 133 22.66 24.79 11.69
CA GLN A 133 23.24 23.48 12.02
C GLN A 133 22.16 22.45 12.37
N ARG A 134 21.14 22.89 13.10
CA ARG A 134 20.03 21.97 13.45
C ARG A 134 19.24 21.54 12.24
N ILE A 135 19.03 22.45 11.29
CA ILE A 135 18.35 22.10 10.02
C ILE A 135 19.22 21.13 9.23
N GLU A 136 20.52 21.40 9.12
CA GLU A 136 21.46 20.50 8.43
C GLU A 136 21.47 19.11 9.07
N ASP A 137 21.50 19.02 10.38
CA ASP A 137 21.49 17.75 11.10
C ASP A 137 20.19 16.98 10.86
N THR A 138 19.06 17.69 10.86
CA THR A 138 17.74 17.08 10.60
C THR A 138 17.67 16.54 9.17
N LEU A 139 18.13 17.32 8.19
CA LEU A 139 18.16 16.88 6.80
C LEU A 139 19.05 15.65 6.63
N LYS A 140 20.21 15.65 7.25
CA LYS A 140 21.13 14.54 7.19
C LYS A 140 20.51 13.25 7.77
N PHE A 141 19.80 13.37 8.89
CA PHE A 141 19.07 12.25 9.48
C PHE A 141 18.02 11.69 8.51
N ILE A 142 17.23 12.57 7.91
CA ILE A 142 16.18 12.18 6.96
C ILE A 142 16.79 11.49 5.74
N GLU A 143 17.89 12.00 5.21
CA GLU A 143 18.58 11.40 4.07
C GLU A 143 19.12 10.00 4.39
N ILE A 144 19.66 9.80 5.59
CA ILE A 144 20.13 8.50 6.04
C ILE A 144 18.98 7.52 6.16
N MET A 145 17.88 7.94 6.79
CA MET A 145 16.73 7.07 7.02
C MET A 145 15.98 6.71 5.72
N SER A 146 16.14 7.50 4.68
CA SER A 146 15.42 7.29 3.42
C SER A 146 16.27 6.70 2.30
N SER A 147 17.53 6.41 2.58
CA SER A 147 18.42 5.79 1.59
C SER A 147 18.21 4.27 1.48
#